data_4544233f0525fb466319669a6376348f
#
_entry.id   4544233f0525fb466319669a6376348f
#
_cell.length_a   1.000
_cell.length_b   1.000
_cell.length_c   1.000
_cell.angle_alpha   90.00
_cell.angle_beta   90.00
_cell.angle_gamma   90.00
#
_symmetry.space_group_name_H-M   'P 1'
#
loop_
_entity.id
_entity.type
_entity.pdbx_description
1 polymer ?
#
loop_
_entity_poly.entity_id
_entity_poly.type
_entity_poly.pdbx_seq_one_letter_code
_entity_poly.pdbx_strand_id
1 'polypeptide(L)'
;MVCAAYYNGKENSIAVSSGRGYTRDNRIKPDFAAPGINVTGINLRGQFVARSGSSIAVGITSGALALFMEWLDRHGVNLDASQMKNLLILGASRKTDMNYPNQEWGYGALNLYRTFEQIRRF
;
A
#
# COMPACT_ATOMS: atom_id res chain seq x y z
N MET A 1 -12.33 -4.75 1.69
CA MET A 1 -11.05 -5.42 1.36
C MET A 1 -10.13 -4.43 0.65
N VAL A 2 -8.88 -4.36 1.08
CA VAL A 2 -7.84 -3.54 0.44
C VAL A 2 -7.18 -4.36 -0.68
N CYS A 3 -6.93 -3.73 -1.82
CA CYS A 3 -6.28 -4.35 -2.97
C CYS A 3 -5.04 -3.53 -3.35
N ALA A 4 -3.88 -4.13 -3.28
CA ALA A 4 -2.61 -3.47 -3.60
C ALA A 4 -1.99 -4.04 -4.87
N ALA A 5 -1.61 -3.18 -5.79
CA ALA A 5 -0.66 -3.49 -6.86
C ALA A 5 0.75 -3.52 -6.28
N TYR A 6 1.73 -4.01 -7.03
CA TYR A 6 3.10 -4.00 -6.55
C TYR A 6 4.07 -3.33 -7.52
N TYR A 7 5.07 -2.67 -6.96
CA TYR A 7 6.02 -1.88 -7.71
C TYR A 7 7.47 -2.08 -7.23
N ASN A 8 8.42 -1.65 -8.07
CA ASN A 8 9.83 -1.64 -7.74
C ASN A 8 10.16 -0.36 -6.95
N GLY A 9 10.49 -0.51 -5.66
CA GLY A 9 10.78 0.62 -4.78
C GLY A 9 12.04 1.41 -5.16
N LYS A 10 13.01 0.79 -5.83
CA LYS A 10 14.23 1.48 -6.30
C LYS A 10 13.98 2.32 -7.54
N GLU A 11 13.27 1.76 -8.52
CA GLU A 11 13.00 2.40 -9.81
C GLU A 11 11.72 3.23 -9.81
N ASN A 12 10.90 3.06 -8.79
CA ASN A 12 9.59 3.70 -8.67
C ASN A 12 8.70 3.43 -9.90
N SER A 13 8.71 2.20 -10.37
CA SER A 13 7.97 1.71 -11.54
C SER A 13 7.06 0.55 -11.16
N ILE A 14 5.85 0.53 -11.75
CA ILE A 14 4.93 -0.58 -11.51
C ILE A 14 5.51 -1.88 -12.09
N ALA A 15 5.33 -3.00 -11.38
CA ALA A 15 5.79 -4.29 -11.87
C ALA A 15 5.03 -4.72 -13.13
N VAL A 16 5.73 -5.27 -14.11
CA VAL A 16 5.12 -5.76 -15.37
C VAL A 16 4.02 -6.78 -15.10
N SER A 17 4.24 -7.66 -14.12
CA SER A 17 3.30 -8.72 -13.72
C SER A 17 2.28 -8.28 -12.66
N SER A 18 2.28 -7.01 -12.25
CA SER A 18 1.26 -6.51 -11.33
C SER A 18 -0.12 -6.55 -11.98
N GLY A 19 -1.12 -6.93 -11.18
CA GLY A 19 -2.51 -6.81 -11.60
C GLY A 19 -2.87 -5.35 -11.90
N ARG A 20 -3.72 -5.15 -12.88
CA ARG A 20 -4.23 -3.84 -13.26
C ARG A 20 -5.74 -3.82 -13.17
N GLY A 21 -6.29 -2.69 -12.73
CA GLY A 21 -7.72 -2.42 -12.73
C GLY A 21 -8.22 -1.87 -14.08
N TYR A 22 -9.40 -1.40 -14.20
CA TYR A 22 -10.38 -1.45 -13.12
C TYR A 22 -11.10 -2.82 -13.12
N THR A 23 -12.01 -3.04 -12.15
CA THR A 23 -12.81 -4.26 -12.15
C THR A 23 -13.82 -4.25 -13.29
N ARG A 24 -14.38 -5.43 -13.62
CA ARG A 24 -15.41 -5.54 -14.69
C ARG A 24 -16.68 -4.74 -14.41
N ASP A 25 -17.00 -4.52 -13.13
CA ASP A 25 -18.13 -3.72 -12.68
C ASP A 25 -17.73 -2.24 -12.36
N ASN A 26 -16.61 -1.78 -12.93
CA ASN A 26 -16.10 -0.41 -12.85
C ASN A 26 -15.79 0.10 -11.44
N ARG A 27 -15.46 -0.78 -10.50
CA ARG A 27 -14.86 -0.37 -9.22
C ARG A 27 -13.40 0.02 -9.42
N ILE A 28 -12.96 1.04 -8.68
CA ILE A 28 -11.56 1.47 -8.70
C ILE A 28 -10.73 0.49 -7.87
N LYS A 29 -9.97 -0.34 -8.56
CA LYS A 29 -8.97 -1.25 -8.01
C LYS A 29 -7.74 -1.26 -8.94
N PRO A 30 -6.51 -1.40 -8.45
CA PRO A 30 -6.14 -1.53 -7.04
C PRO A 30 -6.47 -0.25 -6.25
N ASP A 31 -6.50 -0.35 -4.91
CA ASP A 31 -6.67 0.86 -4.06
C ASP A 31 -5.39 1.70 -4.08
N PHE A 32 -4.24 1.05 -3.98
CA PHE A 32 -2.91 1.68 -4.07
C PHE A 32 -1.87 0.63 -4.48
N ALA A 33 -0.63 1.05 -4.65
CA ALA A 33 0.50 0.17 -4.89
C ALA A 33 1.42 0.11 -3.66
N ALA A 34 2.03 -1.04 -3.41
CA ALA A 34 3.02 -1.23 -2.36
C ALA A 34 4.29 -1.89 -2.92
N PRO A 35 5.46 -1.73 -2.29
CA PRO A 35 6.69 -2.37 -2.74
C PRO A 35 6.54 -3.89 -2.80
N GLY A 36 6.99 -4.49 -3.89
CA GLY A 36 6.86 -5.94 -4.08
C GLY A 36 7.91 -6.54 -5.03
N ILE A 37 8.96 -5.79 -5.36
CA ILE A 37 10.07 -6.27 -6.20
C ILE A 37 11.36 -6.27 -5.38
N ASN A 38 12.04 -7.41 -5.31
CA ASN A 38 13.31 -7.60 -4.61
C ASN A 38 13.28 -7.07 -3.17
N VAL A 39 12.21 -7.34 -2.47
CA VAL A 39 12.06 -6.97 -1.06
C VAL A 39 12.81 -7.98 -0.20
N THR A 40 13.70 -7.48 0.66
CA THR A 40 14.46 -8.31 1.58
C THR A 40 13.59 -8.75 2.74
N GLY A 41 13.57 -10.05 2.99
CA GLY A 41 12.90 -10.68 4.12
C GLY A 41 13.75 -11.78 4.71
N ILE A 42 13.20 -12.52 5.66
CA ILE A 42 13.90 -13.64 6.34
C ILE A 42 13.19 -14.94 5.94
N ASN A 43 13.98 -15.95 5.52
CA ASN A 43 13.47 -17.28 5.21
C ASN A 43 13.38 -18.16 6.47
N LEU A 44 12.89 -19.40 6.30
CA LEU A 44 12.74 -20.36 7.40
C LEU A 44 14.06 -20.78 8.07
N ARG A 45 15.20 -20.52 7.44
CA ARG A 45 16.54 -20.80 7.97
C ARG A 45 17.18 -19.58 8.64
N GLY A 46 16.42 -18.48 8.80
CA GLY A 46 16.94 -17.24 9.38
C GLY A 46 17.84 -16.42 8.47
N GLN A 47 17.86 -16.71 7.16
CA GLN A 47 18.71 -16.01 6.19
C GLN A 47 17.93 -14.89 5.50
N PHE A 48 18.63 -13.80 5.21
CA PHE A 48 18.06 -12.73 4.39
C PHE A 48 17.96 -13.15 2.92
N VAL A 49 16.78 -13.00 2.35
CA VAL A 49 16.50 -13.33 0.95
C VAL A 49 15.64 -12.23 0.32
N ALA A 50 15.82 -11.99 -0.97
CA ALA A 50 14.97 -11.09 -1.72
C ALA A 50 13.84 -11.87 -2.41
N ARG A 51 12.63 -11.34 -2.35
CA ARG A 51 11.44 -11.93 -2.98
C ARG A 51 10.62 -10.84 -3.69
N SER A 52 9.91 -11.27 -4.73
CA SER A 52 9.04 -10.40 -5.51
C SER A 52 7.64 -11.02 -5.67
N GLY A 53 6.65 -10.18 -5.78
CA GLY A 53 5.26 -10.57 -6.06
C GLY A 53 4.24 -9.73 -5.30
N SER A 54 2.98 -9.90 -5.69
CA SER A 54 1.85 -9.25 -5.02
C SER A 54 1.70 -9.69 -3.56
N SER A 55 2.07 -10.93 -3.23
CA SER A 55 2.09 -11.43 -1.84
C SER A 55 3.06 -10.64 -0.96
N ILE A 56 4.16 -10.19 -1.52
CA ILE A 56 5.12 -9.33 -0.80
C ILE A 56 4.51 -7.95 -0.55
N ALA A 57 3.85 -7.36 -1.54
CA ALA A 57 3.13 -6.09 -1.36
C ALA A 57 2.02 -6.21 -0.29
N VAL A 58 1.33 -7.34 -0.23
CA VAL A 58 0.36 -7.63 0.85
C VAL A 58 1.04 -7.67 2.21
N GLY A 59 2.19 -8.33 2.33
CA GLY A 59 2.97 -8.39 3.57
C GLY A 59 3.39 -7.00 4.05
N ILE A 60 3.92 -6.18 3.16
CA ILE A 60 4.30 -4.78 3.47
C ILE A 60 3.07 -3.97 3.92
N THR A 61 1.97 -4.08 3.21
CA THR A 61 0.71 -3.39 3.56
C THR A 61 0.17 -3.84 4.91
N SER A 62 0.21 -5.14 5.19
CA SER A 62 -0.24 -5.69 6.48
C SER A 62 0.62 -5.19 7.64
N GLY A 63 1.94 -5.12 7.46
CA GLY A 63 2.85 -4.55 8.46
C GLY A 63 2.58 -3.07 8.70
N ALA A 64 2.36 -2.30 7.65
CA ALA A 64 2.00 -0.89 7.75
C ALA A 64 0.66 -0.70 8.49
N LEU A 65 -0.34 -1.52 8.19
CA LEU A 65 -1.63 -1.50 8.90
C LEU A 65 -1.48 -1.87 10.37
N ALA A 66 -0.65 -2.84 10.70
CA ALA A 66 -0.40 -3.22 12.10
C ALA A 66 0.18 -2.06 12.91
N LEU A 67 1.17 -1.34 12.35
CA LEU A 67 1.74 -0.15 12.98
C LEU A 67 0.71 0.97 13.13
N PHE A 68 -0.14 1.14 12.12
CA PHE A 68 -1.20 2.15 12.15
C PHE A 68 -2.26 1.81 13.21
N MET A 69 -2.68 0.57 13.30
CA MET A 69 -3.64 0.10 14.30
C MET A 69 -3.09 0.22 15.72
N GLU A 70 -1.82 -0.10 15.96
CA GLU A 70 -1.19 0.09 17.26
C GLU A 70 -1.20 1.58 17.67
N TRP A 71 -0.90 2.47 16.73
CA TRP A 71 -0.95 3.91 17.00
C TRP A 71 -2.36 4.37 17.36
N LEU A 72 -3.38 3.91 16.62
CA LEU A 72 -4.78 4.22 16.89
C LEU A 72 -5.20 3.76 18.30
N ASP A 73 -4.86 2.52 18.64
CA ASP A 73 -5.17 1.93 19.95
C ASP A 73 -4.55 2.74 21.10
N ARG A 74 -3.27 3.07 20.98
CA ARG A 74 -2.55 3.89 21.97
C ARG A 74 -3.12 5.29 22.16
N HIS A 75 -3.77 5.84 21.15
CA HIS A 75 -4.37 7.19 21.21
C HIS A 75 -5.88 7.17 21.43
N GLY A 76 -6.46 5.99 21.68
CA GLY A 76 -7.89 5.83 21.91
C GLY A 76 -8.75 6.21 20.70
N VAL A 77 -8.23 6.08 19.49
CA VAL A 77 -8.94 6.41 18.25
C VAL A 77 -9.51 5.13 17.66
N ASN A 78 -10.83 5.09 17.51
CA ASN A 78 -11.54 3.98 16.89
C ASN A 78 -11.89 4.31 15.45
N LEU A 79 -11.32 3.54 14.50
CA LEU A 79 -11.64 3.63 13.08
C LEU A 79 -12.07 2.26 12.56
N ASP A 80 -13.08 2.24 11.72
CA ASP A 80 -13.44 1.03 10.99
C ASP A 80 -12.50 0.77 9.80
N ALA A 81 -12.64 -0.39 9.17
CA ALA A 81 -11.78 -0.79 8.05
C ALA A 81 -11.88 0.17 6.85
N SER A 82 -13.05 0.74 6.59
CA SER A 82 -13.25 1.70 5.49
C SER A 82 -12.55 3.02 5.78
N GLN A 83 -12.64 3.50 7.01
CA GLN A 83 -11.97 4.73 7.44
C GLN A 83 -10.45 4.56 7.39
N MET A 84 -9.91 3.43 7.87
CA MET A 84 -8.47 3.12 7.76
C MET A 84 -8.01 3.08 6.30
N LYS A 85 -8.76 2.41 5.42
CA LYS A 85 -8.47 2.37 3.99
C LYS A 85 -8.46 3.76 3.38
N ASN A 86 -9.43 4.60 3.69
CA ASN A 86 -9.51 5.96 3.17
C ASN A 86 -8.31 6.81 3.61
N LEU A 87 -7.85 6.66 4.83
CA LEU A 87 -6.65 7.36 5.31
C LEU A 87 -5.37 6.90 4.59
N LEU A 88 -5.24 5.59 4.30
CA LEU A 88 -4.14 5.09 3.48
C LEU A 88 -4.17 5.67 2.06
N ILE A 89 -5.35 5.78 1.47
CA ILE A 89 -5.55 6.39 0.15
C ILE A 89 -5.19 7.89 0.17
N LEU A 90 -5.63 8.62 1.18
CA LEU A 90 -5.31 10.05 1.33
C LEU A 90 -3.80 10.28 1.55
N GLY A 91 -3.15 9.38 2.29
CA GLY A 91 -1.71 9.45 2.53
C GLY A 91 -0.85 8.95 1.37
N ALA A 92 -1.42 8.30 0.36
CA ALA A 92 -0.65 7.72 -0.73
C ALA A 92 0.21 8.76 -1.47
N SER A 93 1.41 8.39 -1.83
CA SER A 93 2.32 9.22 -2.62
C SER A 93 1.92 9.21 -4.10
N ARG A 94 1.89 10.37 -4.72
CA ARG A 94 1.48 10.56 -6.11
C ARG A 94 2.55 11.30 -6.89
N LYS A 95 2.79 10.85 -8.13
CA LYS A 95 3.68 11.51 -9.06
C LYS A 95 2.95 12.68 -9.72
N THR A 96 3.69 13.73 -10.09
CA THR A 96 3.12 14.94 -10.71
C THR A 96 2.77 14.76 -12.20
N ASP A 97 3.35 13.75 -12.83
CA ASP A 97 3.18 13.44 -14.26
C ASP A 97 2.09 12.39 -14.55
N MET A 98 1.32 12.01 -13.53
CA MET A 98 0.24 11.02 -13.62
C MET A 98 -1.06 11.55 -13.03
N ASN A 99 -2.16 11.09 -13.60
CA ASN A 99 -3.49 11.28 -13.01
C ASN A 99 -3.83 10.11 -12.08
N TYR A 100 -4.54 10.40 -10.99
CA TYR A 100 -5.00 9.43 -10.01
C TYR A 100 -6.49 9.58 -9.73
N PRO A 101 -7.22 8.50 -9.46
CA PRO A 101 -6.74 7.10 -9.50
C PRO A 101 -6.48 6.63 -10.94
N ASN A 102 -5.63 5.59 -11.07
CA ASN A 102 -5.40 4.94 -12.36
C ASN A 102 -5.31 3.41 -12.21
N GLN A 103 -5.30 2.70 -13.32
CA GLN A 103 -5.38 1.25 -13.36
C GLN A 103 -4.15 0.53 -12.80
N GLU A 104 -3.00 1.19 -12.77
CA GLU A 104 -1.72 0.60 -12.34
C GLU A 104 -1.43 0.88 -10.87
N TRP A 105 -1.61 2.12 -10.43
CA TRP A 105 -1.23 2.61 -9.10
C TRP A 105 -2.41 2.80 -8.16
N GLY A 106 -3.65 2.66 -8.65
CA GLY A 106 -4.83 3.06 -7.89
C GLY A 106 -4.73 4.54 -7.50
N TYR A 107 -4.79 4.83 -6.21
CA TYR A 107 -4.67 6.19 -5.68
C TYR A 107 -3.24 6.64 -5.38
N GLY A 108 -2.24 5.82 -5.70
CA GLY A 108 -0.82 6.13 -5.50
C GLY A 108 -0.07 5.04 -4.74
N ALA A 109 1.16 5.34 -4.34
CA ALA A 109 2.00 4.42 -3.60
C ALA A 109 1.74 4.53 -2.09
N LEU A 110 1.67 3.38 -1.41
CA LEU A 110 1.52 3.31 0.05
C LEU A 110 2.60 4.17 0.73
N ASN A 111 2.18 5.07 1.61
CA ASN A 111 3.05 5.91 2.40
C ASN A 111 2.49 6.10 3.81
N LEU A 112 2.95 5.27 4.73
CA LEU A 112 2.45 5.27 6.10
C LEU A 112 2.76 6.58 6.83
N TYR A 113 3.90 7.19 6.58
CA TYR A 113 4.26 8.48 7.18
C TYR A 113 3.23 9.57 6.84
N ARG A 114 2.90 9.70 5.56
CA ARG A 114 1.87 10.66 5.12
C ARG A 114 0.48 10.29 5.65
N THR A 115 0.19 9.01 5.83
CA THR A 115 -1.05 8.57 6.46
C THR A 115 -1.17 9.07 7.90
N PHE A 116 -0.09 8.99 8.68
CA PHE A 116 -0.06 9.59 10.03
C PHE A 116 -0.22 11.11 9.99
N GLU A 117 0.34 11.78 9.02
CA GLU A 117 0.14 13.23 8.85
C GLU A 117 -1.33 13.57 8.57
N GLN A 118 -2.05 12.75 7.82
CA GLN A 118 -3.48 12.97 7.56
C GLN A 118 -4.29 12.88 8.86
N ILE A 119 -4.07 11.87 9.69
CA ILE A 119 -4.84 11.71 10.92
C ILE A 119 -4.52 12.79 11.97
N ARG A 120 -3.31 13.32 11.99
CA ARG A 120 -2.92 14.42 12.90
C ARG A 120 -3.64 15.74 12.60
N ARG A 121 -4.25 15.88 11.45
CA ARG A 121 -5.02 17.08 11.05
C ARG A 121 -6.47 17.05 11.53
N PHE A 122 -6.89 15.96 12.11
CA PHE A 122 -8.27 15.78 12.62
C PHE A 122 -8.31 15.86 14.18
#